data_cce16d3d5364ad9c941bdd8104b21eb6
#
_entry.id   cce16d3d5364ad9c941bdd8104b21eb6
#
_cell.length_a   1.000
_cell.length_b   1.000
_cell.length_c   1.000
_cell.angle_alpha   90.00
_cell.angle_beta   90.00
_cell.angle_gamma   90.00
#
_symmetry.space_group_name_H-M   'P 1'
#
loop_
_entity.id
_entity.type
_entity.pdbx_description
1 polymer ?
#
loop_
_entity_poly.entity_id
_entity_poly.type
_entity_poly.pdbx_seq_one_letter_code
_entity_poly.pdbx_strand_id
1 'polypeptide(L)'
;TPFVLWVLQGGGLLVALVGLLDDRYTLPVWLRLFVYLASSSVAAVALLNAAPVLIIGLAILALGWTINLVNFMDGLDGFVGTQALSVCLGLGVISLFVPGALGVSHFALVLAGALIPFLVRNWPPARFFMGDSGAVFIGFYLGCVGLYAAGQDNRLGAVWLILMMPFVVDA
;
A
#
# COMPACT_ATOMS: atom_id res chain seq x y z
N THR A 1 1.91 12.28 -11.90
CA THR A 1 2.58 13.57 -11.62
C THR A 1 3.81 13.35 -10.75
N PRO A 2 4.92 14.15 -10.91
CA PRO A 2 6.14 13.99 -10.09
C PRO A 2 5.87 14.02 -8.58
N PHE A 3 4.89 14.82 -8.16
CA PHE A 3 4.54 14.97 -6.76
C PHE A 3 4.02 13.68 -6.11
N VAL A 4 3.16 12.93 -6.80
CA VAL A 4 2.68 11.62 -6.32
C VAL A 4 3.84 10.64 -6.14
N LEU A 5 4.82 10.67 -7.04
CA LEU A 5 6.05 9.87 -6.90
C LEU A 5 6.79 10.17 -5.60
N TRP A 6 6.98 11.45 -5.28
CA TRP A 6 7.67 11.85 -4.04
C TRP A 6 6.92 11.40 -2.79
N VAL A 7 5.58 11.48 -2.81
CA VAL A 7 4.74 11.00 -1.70
C VAL A 7 4.85 9.49 -1.53
N LEU A 8 4.72 8.72 -2.60
CA LEU A 8 4.81 7.26 -2.57
C LEU A 8 6.20 6.79 -2.13
N GLN A 9 7.25 7.37 -2.70
CA GLN A 9 8.62 6.97 -2.40
C GLN A 9 9.08 7.45 -1.03
N GLY A 10 8.87 8.73 -0.70
CA GLY A 10 9.30 9.31 0.56
C GLY A 10 8.54 8.72 1.76
N GLY A 11 7.21 8.68 1.69
CA GLY A 11 6.38 8.06 2.73
C GLY A 11 6.62 6.56 2.85
N GLY A 12 6.69 5.87 1.71
CA GLY A 12 7.00 4.43 1.66
C GLY A 12 8.35 4.10 2.26
N LEU A 13 9.40 4.86 1.94
CA LEU A 13 10.73 4.68 2.51
C LEU A 13 10.72 4.91 4.03
N LEU A 14 10.00 5.93 4.51
CA LEU A 14 9.91 6.23 5.93
C LEU A 14 9.26 5.08 6.71
N VAL A 15 8.12 4.57 6.25
CA VAL A 15 7.46 3.43 6.91
C VAL A 15 8.30 2.16 6.82
N ALA A 16 8.97 1.91 5.69
CA ALA A 16 9.88 0.77 5.52
C ALA A 16 11.09 0.84 6.47
N LEU A 17 11.67 2.02 6.67
CA LEU A 17 12.76 2.21 7.63
C LEU A 17 12.31 1.93 9.06
N VAL A 18 11.11 2.34 9.43
CA VAL A 18 10.54 2.03 10.76
C VAL A 18 10.29 0.54 10.89
N GLY A 19 9.74 -0.13 9.87
CA GLY A 19 9.59 -1.59 9.85
C GLY A 19 10.94 -2.31 10.01
N LEU A 20 11.98 -1.85 9.30
CA LEU A 20 13.34 -2.41 9.42
C LEU A 20 13.93 -2.23 10.82
N LEU A 21 13.67 -1.09 11.46
CA LEU A 21 14.09 -0.86 12.83
C LEU A 21 13.29 -1.72 13.82
N ASP A 22 12.02 -1.96 13.55
CA ASP A 22 11.18 -2.85 14.36
C ASP A 22 11.65 -4.31 14.27
N ASP A 23 11.93 -4.81 13.08
CA ASP A 23 12.52 -6.14 12.86
C ASP A 23 13.82 -6.34 13.68
N ARG A 24 14.56 -5.26 13.94
CA ARG A 24 15.86 -5.34 14.61
C ARG A 24 15.83 -5.02 16.10
N TYR A 25 14.95 -4.11 16.53
CA TYR A 25 14.99 -3.50 17.88
C TYR A 25 13.68 -3.59 18.64
N THR A 26 12.63 -4.22 18.08
CA THR A 26 11.27 -4.28 18.69
C THR A 26 10.79 -2.93 19.21
N LEU A 27 10.41 -2.06 18.28
CA LEU A 27 9.98 -0.70 18.60
C LEU A 27 8.64 -0.69 19.37
N PRO A 28 8.43 0.27 20.26
CA PRO A 28 7.15 0.41 20.93
C PRO A 28 6.02 0.72 19.96
N VAL A 29 4.87 0.10 20.15
CA VAL A 29 3.70 0.17 19.25
C VAL A 29 3.27 1.61 18.96
N TRP A 30 3.32 2.49 19.97
CA TRP A 30 2.94 3.90 19.78
C TRP A 30 3.83 4.64 18.79
N LEU A 31 5.13 4.32 18.75
CA LEU A 31 6.08 4.94 17.82
C LEU A 31 5.80 4.51 16.37
N ARG A 32 5.57 3.22 16.15
CA ARG A 32 5.19 2.69 14.82
C ARG A 32 3.89 3.34 14.34
N LEU A 33 2.86 3.32 15.20
CA LEU A 33 1.56 3.92 14.86
C LEU A 33 1.68 5.42 14.57
N PHE A 34 2.49 6.15 15.34
CA PHE A 34 2.74 7.56 15.11
C PHE A 34 3.34 7.82 13.73
N VAL A 35 4.37 7.05 13.33
CA VAL A 35 5.00 7.21 12.01
C VAL A 35 4.05 6.81 10.88
N TYR A 36 3.27 5.73 11.07
CA TYR A 36 2.28 5.32 10.06
C TYR A 36 1.21 6.39 9.86
N LEU A 37 0.67 6.95 10.94
CA LEU A 37 -0.32 8.03 10.85
C LEU A 37 0.28 9.34 10.31
N ALA A 38 1.51 9.68 10.66
CA ALA A 38 2.20 10.85 10.13
C ALA A 38 2.42 10.73 8.62
N SER A 39 2.94 9.58 8.16
CA SER A 39 3.13 9.29 6.72
C SER A 39 1.79 9.26 5.97
N SER A 40 0.76 8.66 6.57
CA SER A 40 -0.60 8.64 6.03
C SER A 40 -1.19 10.04 5.93
N SER A 41 -0.91 10.92 6.91
CA SER A 41 -1.39 12.31 6.89
C SER A 41 -0.79 13.10 5.74
N VAL A 42 0.52 12.99 5.56
CA VAL A 42 1.20 13.63 4.42
C VAL A 42 0.64 13.10 3.09
N ALA A 43 0.47 11.79 2.97
CA ALA A 43 -0.06 11.16 1.76
C ALA A 43 -1.52 11.59 1.48
N ALA A 44 -2.40 11.54 2.49
CA ALA A 44 -3.81 11.90 2.32
C ALA A 44 -3.98 13.37 1.93
N VAL A 45 -3.30 14.29 2.62
CA VAL A 45 -3.33 15.72 2.28
C VAL A 45 -2.79 15.97 0.87
N ALA A 46 -1.70 15.30 0.50
CA ALA A 46 -1.07 15.44 -0.80
C ALA A 46 -1.94 14.94 -1.96
N LEU A 47 -2.63 13.80 -1.76
CA LEU A 47 -3.44 13.15 -2.78
C LEU A 47 -4.87 13.73 -2.86
N LEU A 48 -5.38 14.28 -1.74
CA LEU A 48 -6.76 14.77 -1.60
C LEU A 48 -6.82 16.27 -1.26
N ASN A 49 -5.90 17.08 -1.76
CA ASN A 49 -5.68 18.48 -1.38
C ASN A 49 -6.92 19.41 -1.45
N ALA A 50 -7.95 19.02 -2.21
CA ALA A 50 -9.20 19.76 -2.35
C ALA A 50 -10.40 19.07 -1.66
N ALA A 51 -10.18 17.97 -0.94
CA ALA A 51 -11.26 17.25 -0.28
C ALA A 51 -11.65 17.89 1.07
N PRO A 52 -12.91 17.71 1.53
CA PRO A 52 -13.32 18.09 2.87
C PRO A 52 -12.44 17.43 3.95
N VAL A 53 -12.21 18.16 5.06
CA VAL A 53 -11.38 17.70 6.19
C VAL A 53 -11.80 16.34 6.71
N LEU A 54 -13.11 16.06 6.74
CA LEU A 54 -13.63 14.75 7.14
C LEU A 54 -13.12 13.62 6.23
N ILE A 55 -13.11 13.83 4.91
CA ILE A 55 -12.64 12.84 3.93
C ILE A 55 -11.13 12.63 4.09
N ILE A 56 -10.37 13.70 4.29
CA ILE A 56 -8.93 13.59 4.57
C ILE A 56 -8.70 12.80 5.87
N GLY A 57 -9.45 13.07 6.93
CA GLY A 57 -9.34 12.32 8.19
C GLY A 57 -9.65 10.83 8.02
N LEU A 58 -10.71 10.49 7.29
CA LEU A 58 -11.04 9.10 6.99
C LEU A 58 -9.95 8.42 6.13
N ALA A 59 -9.38 9.14 5.17
CA ALA A 59 -8.28 8.62 4.35
C ALA A 59 -7.00 8.35 5.17
N ILE A 60 -6.67 9.21 6.14
CA ILE A 60 -5.54 8.99 7.06
C ILE A 60 -5.74 7.69 7.85
N LEU A 61 -6.94 7.50 8.42
CA LEU A 61 -7.27 6.29 9.17
C LEU A 61 -7.25 5.04 8.28
N ALA A 62 -7.80 5.14 7.08
CA ALA A 62 -7.80 4.04 6.11
C ALA A 62 -6.38 3.65 5.68
N LEU A 63 -5.51 4.61 5.41
CA LEU A 63 -4.10 4.34 5.08
C LEU A 63 -3.37 3.70 6.25
N GLY A 64 -3.49 4.25 7.46
CA GLY A 64 -2.88 3.69 8.66
C GLY A 64 -3.39 2.26 8.94
N TRP A 65 -4.68 2.03 8.74
CA TRP A 65 -5.27 0.70 8.85
C TRP A 65 -4.74 -0.25 7.78
N THR A 66 -4.62 0.17 6.51
CA THR A 66 -4.08 -0.66 5.42
C THR A 66 -2.64 -1.10 5.70
N ILE A 67 -1.80 -0.20 6.25
CA ILE A 67 -0.43 -0.54 6.66
C ILE A 67 -0.46 -1.66 7.71
N ASN A 68 -1.25 -1.50 8.77
CA ASN A 68 -1.34 -2.50 9.84
C ASN A 68 -1.97 -3.81 9.34
N LEU A 69 -2.99 -3.75 8.50
CA LEU A 69 -3.65 -4.92 7.92
C LEU A 69 -2.65 -5.79 7.15
N VAL A 70 -1.91 -5.19 6.21
CA VAL A 70 -0.95 -5.93 5.39
C VAL A 70 0.19 -6.49 6.25
N ASN A 71 0.66 -5.73 7.25
CA ASN A 71 1.66 -6.20 8.19
C ASN A 71 1.16 -7.39 9.03
N PHE A 72 -0.07 -7.34 9.49
CA PHE A 72 -0.70 -8.44 10.26
C PHE A 72 -0.85 -9.72 9.42
N MET A 73 -1.11 -9.57 8.11
CA MET A 73 -1.31 -10.68 7.20
C MET A 73 -0.01 -11.33 6.70
N ASP A 74 1.17 -10.77 7.01
CA ASP A 74 2.50 -11.32 6.59
C ASP A 74 2.94 -12.50 7.46
N GLY A 75 2.01 -13.35 7.87
CA GLY A 75 2.26 -14.57 8.63
C GLY A 75 2.35 -15.84 7.78
N LEU A 76 2.04 -15.78 6.48
CA LEU A 76 1.99 -16.94 5.59
C LEU A 76 2.87 -16.72 4.36
N ASP A 77 3.68 -17.75 4.04
CA ASP A 77 4.54 -17.76 2.85
C ASP A 77 3.73 -17.45 1.57
N GLY A 78 4.18 -16.47 0.80
CA GLY A 78 3.59 -16.10 -0.48
C GLY A 78 2.26 -15.35 -0.42
N PHE A 79 1.58 -15.27 0.73
CA PHE A 79 0.23 -14.71 0.81
C PHE A 79 0.20 -13.22 0.47
N VAL A 80 0.93 -12.41 1.24
CA VAL A 80 0.96 -10.95 1.04
C VAL A 80 1.47 -10.59 -0.36
N GLY A 81 2.55 -11.26 -0.80
CA GLY A 81 3.11 -11.02 -2.13
C GLY A 81 2.12 -11.33 -3.26
N THR A 82 1.42 -12.47 -3.18
CA THR A 82 0.44 -12.90 -4.20
C THR A 82 -0.77 -11.97 -4.21
N GLN A 83 -1.28 -11.63 -3.04
CA GLN A 83 -2.44 -10.77 -2.91
C GLN A 83 -2.12 -9.33 -3.38
N ALA A 84 -0.98 -8.78 -2.97
CA ALA A 84 -0.51 -7.48 -3.44
C ALA A 84 -0.31 -7.47 -4.97
N LEU A 85 0.27 -8.54 -5.53
CA LEU A 85 0.41 -8.70 -6.99
C LEU A 85 -0.95 -8.71 -7.69
N SER A 86 -1.94 -9.42 -7.14
CA SER A 86 -3.30 -9.47 -7.68
C SER A 86 -3.97 -8.09 -7.69
N VAL A 87 -3.83 -7.33 -6.59
CA VAL A 87 -4.32 -5.94 -6.50
C VAL A 87 -3.65 -5.06 -7.55
N CYS A 88 -2.33 -5.14 -7.65
CA CYS A 88 -1.55 -4.32 -8.59
C CYS A 88 -1.86 -4.65 -10.05
N LEU A 89 -1.95 -5.92 -10.41
CA LEU A 89 -2.29 -6.34 -11.78
C LEU A 89 -3.74 -5.96 -12.12
N GLY A 90 -4.69 -6.27 -11.24
CA GLY A 90 -6.10 -5.96 -11.47
C GLY A 90 -6.34 -4.47 -11.62
N LEU A 91 -5.89 -3.67 -10.66
CA LEU A 91 -6.04 -2.22 -10.70
C LEU A 91 -5.24 -1.60 -11.86
N GLY A 92 -4.01 -2.06 -12.06
CA GLY A 92 -3.12 -1.55 -13.10
C GLY A 92 -3.67 -1.78 -14.51
N VAL A 93 -4.16 -2.99 -14.80
CA VAL A 93 -4.75 -3.31 -16.10
C VAL A 93 -6.07 -2.57 -16.34
N ILE A 94 -6.98 -2.55 -15.35
CA ILE A 94 -8.27 -1.85 -15.49
C ILE A 94 -8.04 -0.35 -15.72
N SER A 95 -7.07 0.25 -15.03
CA SER A 95 -6.76 1.68 -15.18
C SER A 95 -6.23 2.06 -16.56
N LEU A 96 -5.70 1.12 -17.37
CA LEU A 96 -5.32 1.38 -18.77
C LEU A 96 -6.52 1.78 -19.64
N PHE A 97 -7.71 1.31 -19.31
CA PHE A 97 -8.94 1.55 -20.06
C PHE A 97 -9.76 2.73 -19.51
N VAL A 98 -9.28 3.40 -18.44
CA VAL A 98 -9.93 4.56 -17.85
C VAL A 98 -9.21 5.84 -18.27
N PRO A 99 -9.86 6.77 -18.99
CA PRO A 99 -9.26 8.03 -19.40
C PRO A 99 -8.72 8.81 -18.20
N GLY A 100 -7.47 9.27 -18.29
CA GLY A 100 -6.82 10.03 -17.22
C GLY A 100 -6.15 9.18 -16.12
N ALA A 101 -6.40 7.87 -16.06
CA ALA A 101 -5.92 7.00 -14.98
C ALA A 101 -4.57 6.29 -15.28
N LEU A 102 -3.85 6.66 -16.35
CA LEU A 102 -2.55 6.07 -16.69
C LEU A 102 -1.53 6.14 -15.53
N GLY A 103 -1.60 7.17 -14.68
CA GLY A 103 -0.76 7.27 -13.50
C GLY A 103 -0.99 6.14 -12.50
N VAL A 104 -2.25 5.74 -12.30
CA VAL A 104 -2.61 4.59 -11.44
C VAL A 104 -2.01 3.31 -11.99
N SER A 105 -2.16 3.09 -13.29
CA SER A 105 -1.59 1.93 -13.99
C SER A 105 -0.07 1.87 -13.81
N HIS A 106 0.64 2.97 -14.02
CA HIS A 106 2.09 3.01 -13.84
C HIS A 106 2.52 2.62 -12.43
N PHE A 107 1.92 3.23 -11.40
CA PHE A 107 2.28 2.92 -10.01
C PHE A 107 1.97 1.47 -9.65
N ALA A 108 0.79 0.98 -10.01
CA ALA A 108 0.39 -0.39 -9.73
C ALA A 108 1.32 -1.40 -10.44
N LEU A 109 1.60 -1.22 -11.73
CA LEU A 109 2.42 -2.15 -12.50
C LEU A 109 3.91 -2.12 -12.10
N VAL A 110 4.44 -0.99 -11.63
CA VAL A 110 5.80 -0.91 -11.07
C VAL A 110 5.92 -1.80 -9.82
N LEU A 111 4.97 -1.71 -8.89
CA LEU A 111 4.97 -2.59 -7.72
C LEU A 111 4.76 -4.06 -8.13
N ALA A 112 3.86 -4.34 -9.07
CA ALA A 112 3.67 -5.70 -9.60
C ALA A 112 4.98 -6.30 -10.14
N GLY A 113 5.74 -5.51 -10.91
CA GLY A 113 7.05 -5.91 -11.44
C GLY A 113 8.07 -6.23 -10.34
N ALA A 114 8.04 -5.52 -9.21
CA ALA A 114 8.90 -5.80 -8.06
C ALA A 114 8.46 -7.04 -7.27
N LEU A 115 7.15 -7.31 -7.20
CA LEU A 115 6.59 -8.44 -6.47
C LEU A 115 6.84 -9.78 -7.16
N ILE A 116 6.91 -9.83 -8.49
CA ILE A 116 7.15 -11.07 -9.24
C ILE A 116 8.47 -11.76 -8.82
N PRO A 117 9.65 -11.12 -8.90
CA PRO A 117 10.90 -11.76 -8.49
C PRO A 117 10.95 -12.05 -6.98
N PHE A 118 10.28 -11.24 -6.14
CA PHE A 118 10.14 -11.53 -4.72
C PHE A 118 9.38 -12.84 -4.49
N LEU A 119 8.23 -13.04 -5.15
CA LEU A 119 7.41 -14.24 -5.02
C LEU A 119 8.14 -15.52 -5.43
N VAL A 120 9.04 -15.47 -6.39
CA VAL A 120 9.88 -16.64 -6.75
C VAL A 120 10.67 -17.15 -5.55
N ARG A 121 11.02 -16.29 -4.59
CA ARG A 121 11.77 -16.65 -3.38
C ARG A 121 10.89 -16.81 -2.15
N ASN A 122 9.73 -16.17 -2.13
CA ASN A 122 8.76 -16.22 -1.02
C ASN A 122 7.65 -17.26 -1.24
N TRP A 123 7.65 -17.99 -2.37
CA TRP A 123 6.71 -19.10 -2.62
C TRP A 123 6.96 -20.26 -1.65
N PRO A 124 5.88 -20.88 -1.11
CA PRO A 124 6.03 -21.97 -0.15
C PRO A 124 6.84 -23.19 -0.69
N PRO A 125 7.82 -23.71 0.06
CA PRO A 125 8.38 -23.18 1.31
C PRO A 125 9.30 -21.98 1.06
N ALA A 126 9.04 -20.86 1.73
CA ALA A 126 9.74 -19.61 1.49
C ALA A 126 11.23 -19.70 1.88
N ARG A 127 12.06 -19.11 1.03
CA ARG A 127 13.51 -18.96 1.27
C ARG A 127 13.91 -17.52 1.58
N PHE A 128 12.99 -16.61 1.39
CA PHE A 128 13.16 -15.18 1.64
C PHE A 128 11.84 -14.62 2.19
N PHE A 129 11.92 -13.91 3.30
CA PHE A 129 10.77 -13.35 4.01
C PHE A 129 10.69 -11.85 3.79
N MET A 130 9.47 -11.32 3.84
CA MET A 130 9.20 -9.90 3.61
C MET A 130 9.64 -9.04 4.79
N GLY A 131 9.39 -9.51 6.01
CA GLY A 131 9.60 -8.78 7.26
C GLY A 131 8.67 -7.58 7.39
N ASP A 132 8.67 -6.96 8.57
CA ASP A 132 7.85 -5.78 8.84
C ASP A 132 8.16 -4.65 7.85
N SER A 133 9.44 -4.49 7.47
CA SER A 133 9.87 -3.48 6.51
C SER A 133 9.14 -3.57 5.17
N GLY A 134 9.06 -4.77 4.59
CA GLY A 134 8.38 -4.99 3.31
C GLY A 134 6.87 -4.91 3.44
N ALA A 135 6.30 -5.52 4.48
CA ALA A 135 4.86 -5.58 4.69
C ALA A 135 4.25 -4.17 4.89
N VAL A 136 4.86 -3.33 5.75
CA VAL A 136 4.36 -1.96 5.98
C VAL A 136 4.54 -1.07 4.74
N PHE A 137 5.64 -1.27 3.98
CA PHE A 137 5.83 -0.57 2.70
C PHE A 137 4.72 -0.91 1.71
N ILE A 138 4.43 -2.20 1.51
CA ILE A 138 3.37 -2.66 0.59
C ILE A 138 2.02 -2.13 1.05
N GLY A 139 1.70 -2.19 2.35
CA GLY A 139 0.46 -1.67 2.90
C GLY A 139 0.29 -0.17 2.64
N PHE A 140 1.32 0.63 2.90
CA PHE A 140 1.32 2.06 2.59
C PHE A 140 1.15 2.33 1.09
N TYR A 141 1.92 1.62 0.26
CA TYR A 141 1.91 1.82 -1.19
C TYR A 141 0.55 1.46 -1.80
N LEU A 142 -0.01 0.29 -1.46
CA LEU A 142 -1.33 -0.15 -1.91
C LEU A 142 -2.43 0.81 -1.49
N GLY A 143 -2.39 1.30 -0.23
CA GLY A 143 -3.33 2.29 0.26
C GLY A 143 -3.25 3.61 -0.52
N CYS A 144 -2.03 4.13 -0.74
CA CYS A 144 -1.83 5.36 -1.50
C CYS A 144 -2.26 5.24 -2.97
N VAL A 145 -1.95 4.11 -3.64
CA VAL A 145 -2.39 3.86 -5.02
C VAL A 145 -3.90 3.74 -5.09
N GLY A 146 -4.55 3.08 -4.12
CA GLY A 146 -6.01 3.02 -4.01
C GLY A 146 -6.66 4.39 -3.83
N LEU A 147 -6.10 5.22 -2.94
CA LEU A 147 -6.56 6.58 -2.72
C LEU A 147 -6.39 7.46 -3.98
N TYR A 148 -5.23 7.34 -4.63
CA TYR A 148 -4.97 8.03 -5.90
C TYR A 148 -5.93 7.57 -7.00
N ALA A 149 -6.21 6.27 -7.08
CA ALA A 149 -7.16 5.69 -8.03
C ALA A 149 -8.59 6.21 -7.82
N ALA A 150 -9.05 6.27 -6.57
CA ALA A 150 -10.35 6.83 -6.21
C ALA A 150 -10.46 8.32 -6.57
N GLY A 151 -9.36 9.06 -6.48
CA GLY A 151 -9.29 10.47 -6.91
C GLY A 151 -9.34 10.66 -8.43
N GLN A 152 -8.99 9.65 -9.23
CA GLN A 152 -9.12 9.70 -10.69
C GLN A 152 -10.52 9.28 -11.16
N ASP A 153 -11.05 8.19 -10.59
CA ASP A 153 -12.41 7.68 -10.86
C ASP A 153 -12.88 6.86 -9.65
N ASN A 154 -14.08 7.17 -9.14
CA ASN A 154 -14.67 6.45 -8.00
C ASN A 154 -14.82 4.94 -8.27
N ARG A 155 -14.98 4.52 -9.53
CA ARG A 155 -15.03 3.10 -9.91
C ARG A 155 -13.71 2.41 -9.65
N LEU A 156 -12.58 3.08 -9.90
CA LEU A 156 -11.26 2.53 -9.58
C LEU A 156 -11.05 2.37 -8.07
N GLY A 157 -11.58 3.30 -7.27
CA GLY A 157 -11.62 3.14 -5.82
C GLY A 157 -12.42 1.91 -5.39
N ALA A 158 -13.59 1.67 -6.00
CA ALA A 158 -14.40 0.48 -5.75
C ALA A 158 -13.67 -0.82 -6.19
N VAL A 159 -13.02 -0.81 -7.34
CA VAL A 159 -12.19 -1.93 -7.81
C VAL A 159 -11.08 -2.24 -6.82
N TRP A 160 -10.36 -1.21 -6.34
CA TRP A 160 -9.33 -1.39 -5.34
C TRP A 160 -9.89 -2.01 -4.04
N LEU A 161 -11.02 -1.53 -3.54
CA LEU A 161 -11.67 -2.11 -2.36
C LEU A 161 -12.00 -3.58 -2.55
N ILE A 162 -12.58 -3.95 -3.70
CA ILE A 162 -12.92 -5.35 -4.01
C ILE A 162 -11.65 -6.21 -4.05
N LEU A 163 -10.58 -5.72 -4.68
CA LEU A 163 -9.31 -6.44 -4.77
C LEU A 163 -8.60 -6.56 -3.42
N MET A 164 -8.84 -5.65 -2.47
CA MET A 164 -8.31 -5.71 -1.11
C MET A 164 -9.12 -6.64 -0.18
N MET A 165 -10.31 -7.09 -0.59
CA MET A 165 -11.20 -7.90 0.27
C MET A 165 -10.55 -9.17 0.83
N PRO A 166 -9.70 -9.93 0.10
CA PRO A 166 -9.03 -11.07 0.70
C PRO A 166 -8.19 -10.73 1.93
N PHE A 167 -7.52 -9.58 1.96
CA PHE A 167 -6.83 -9.12 3.17
C PHE A 167 -7.79 -8.83 4.33
N VAL A 168 -8.98 -8.29 4.02
CA VAL A 168 -9.96 -7.88 5.04
C VAL A 168 -10.75 -9.07 5.59
N VAL A 169 -11.04 -10.06 4.74
CA VAL A 169 -11.87 -11.23 5.14
C VAL A 169 -11.05 -12.26 5.90
N ASP A 170 -9.73 -12.33 5.64
CA ASP A 170 -8.85 -13.31 6.28
C ASP A 170 -8.19 -12.77 7.56
N ALA A 171 -8.36 -11.48 7.86
CA ALA A 171 -7.86 -10.84 9.09
C ALA A 171 -8.84 -10.99 10.24
#